data_a6faa7dee08b845ffe3a497ba8fc3574
#
_entry.id   a6faa7dee08b845ffe3a497ba8fc3574
#
_cell.length_a   1.000
_cell.length_b   1.000
_cell.length_c   1.000
_cell.angle_alpha   90.00
_cell.angle_beta   90.00
_cell.angle_gamma   90.00
#
_symmetry.space_group_name_H-M   'P 1'
#
loop_
_entity.id
_entity.type
_entity.pdbx_description
1 polymer ?
#
loop_
_entity_poly.entity_id
_entity_poly.type
_entity_poly.pdbx_seq_one_letter_code
_entity_poly.pdbx_strand_id
1 'polypeptide(L)'
;NQMRFSDLENDGENPNKNKKKVKLPGTSKPQDLGATPGYSLSNLPEEQETVSVGTTAAVTTSETERSESLLPDKPPKEQYDFAISFMKIGDYETAEFALKEFIAKNKDHDLAGNAQYWYGETFRIRQLYSDAATAYLDGYQNYPKSKKAPDNLLKLGITMVQLGEKDQGCK
;
A
#
# COMPACT_ATOMS: atom_id res chain seq x y z
N ASN A 1 36.47 -14.67 38.20
CA ASN A 1 35.97 -13.29 38.22
C ASN A 1 34.47 -13.32 38.02
N GLN A 2 33.77 -13.51 39.10
CA GLN A 2 32.31 -13.36 39.14
C GLN A 2 32.03 -11.92 39.56
N MET A 3 31.57 -11.07 38.63
CA MET A 3 30.96 -9.80 38.97
C MET A 3 29.50 -10.04 39.35
N ARG A 4 29.15 -9.63 40.55
CA ARG A 4 27.84 -9.81 41.16
C ARG A 4 26.87 -8.77 40.56
N PHE A 5 25.70 -9.26 40.16
CA PHE A 5 24.53 -8.50 39.68
C PHE A 5 23.83 -7.66 40.78
N SER A 6 24.49 -7.40 41.91
CA SER A 6 23.86 -6.77 43.10
C SER A 6 24.05 -5.25 43.19
N ASP A 7 24.72 -4.59 42.25
CA ASP A 7 25.03 -3.17 42.34
C ASP A 7 24.16 -2.23 41.51
N LEU A 8 23.04 -2.72 40.97
CA LEU A 8 22.09 -1.93 40.15
C LEU A 8 20.74 -1.66 40.81
N GLU A 9 20.58 -2.02 42.10
CA GLU A 9 19.31 -1.86 42.80
C GLU A 9 19.37 -0.84 43.96
N ASN A 10 20.11 0.24 43.84
CA ASN A 10 20.00 1.26 44.89
C ASN A 10 20.28 2.67 44.35
N ASP A 11 19.34 3.28 43.66
CA ASP A 11 19.11 4.72 43.67
C ASP A 11 17.62 5.00 43.70
N GLY A 12 17.09 4.82 44.91
CA GLY A 12 15.77 5.17 45.26
C GLY A 12 15.58 6.69 45.43
N GLU A 13 14.39 7.08 45.14
CA GLU A 13 13.60 8.15 45.73
C GLU A 13 14.33 9.44 46.16
N ASN A 14 14.13 10.47 45.36
CA ASN A 14 14.03 11.82 45.91
C ASN A 14 12.90 12.61 45.20
N PRO A 15 11.74 12.82 45.87
CA PRO A 15 10.64 13.60 45.31
C PRO A 15 10.84 15.06 45.72
N ASN A 16 11.57 15.83 44.96
CA ASN A 16 11.38 17.28 44.91
C ASN A 16 12.46 17.99 44.11
N LYS A 17 12.26 18.16 42.79
CA LYS A 17 12.89 19.27 42.08
C LYS A 17 12.00 19.70 40.91
N ASN A 18 11.43 20.85 41.08
CA ASN A 18 10.87 21.82 40.16
C ASN A 18 11.27 21.57 38.67
N LYS A 19 10.49 20.78 37.96
CA LYS A 19 10.65 20.64 36.48
C LYS A 19 10.05 21.87 35.82
N LYS A 20 10.87 22.85 35.49
CA LYS A 20 10.55 23.87 34.49
C LYS A 20 10.17 23.15 33.21
N LYS A 21 8.89 23.28 32.80
CA LYS A 21 8.40 22.78 31.51
C LYS A 21 9.15 23.53 30.41
N VAL A 22 10.12 22.87 29.80
CA VAL A 22 10.73 23.33 28.55
C VAL A 22 9.68 23.17 27.46
N LYS A 23 9.15 24.29 26.96
CA LYS A 23 8.25 24.27 25.80
C LYS A 23 9.08 23.91 24.58
N LEU A 24 8.73 22.81 23.94
CA LEU A 24 9.26 22.42 22.62
C LEU A 24 8.89 23.49 21.59
N PRO A 25 9.82 23.89 20.70
CA PRO A 25 9.51 24.79 19.59
C PRO A 25 8.44 24.14 18.71
N GLY A 26 7.31 24.83 18.52
CA GLY A 26 6.19 24.35 17.70
C GLY A 26 4.86 24.14 18.44
N THR A 27 4.79 24.34 19.78
CA THR A 27 3.56 24.25 20.55
C THR A 27 2.85 25.59 20.80
N SER A 28 3.00 26.56 19.92
CA SER A 28 2.15 27.75 19.90
C SER A 28 0.78 27.37 19.36
N LYS A 29 -0.28 27.88 20.02
CA LYS A 29 -1.67 27.69 19.56
C LYS A 29 -1.81 28.07 18.09
N PRO A 30 -2.68 27.39 17.31
CA PRO A 30 -2.95 27.78 15.94
C PRO A 30 -3.30 29.26 15.90
N GLN A 31 -2.52 30.06 15.17
CA GLN A 31 -2.89 31.43 14.86
C GLN A 31 -3.94 31.36 13.75
N ASP A 32 -5.07 32.01 14.02
CA ASP A 32 -6.10 32.27 13.03
C ASP A 32 -5.46 33.12 11.91
N LEU A 33 -5.20 32.48 10.77
CA LEU A 33 -4.74 33.14 9.53
C LEU A 33 -5.95 33.78 8.89
N GLY A 34 -6.38 34.93 9.43
CA GLY A 34 -7.43 35.82 8.96
C GLY A 34 -8.00 35.50 7.57
N ALA A 35 -9.32 35.48 7.51
CA ALA A 35 -10.11 35.29 6.30
C ALA A 35 -9.50 36.05 5.11
N THR A 36 -9.25 35.34 4.01
CA THR A 36 -8.89 35.96 2.73
C THR A 36 -10.06 36.82 2.27
N PRO A 37 -9.86 38.13 2.03
CA PRO A 37 -10.92 38.97 1.52
C PRO A 37 -11.14 38.64 0.03
N GLY A 38 -12.33 38.19 -0.33
CA GLY A 38 -12.77 38.32 -1.71
C GLY A 38 -13.41 37.17 -2.44
N TYR A 39 -14.06 36.21 -1.78
CA TYR A 39 -14.99 35.34 -2.49
C TYR A 39 -16.36 35.32 -1.77
N SER A 40 -17.15 36.33 -2.05
CA SER A 40 -18.59 36.30 -1.77
C SER A 40 -19.27 35.36 -2.76
N LEU A 41 -19.79 34.25 -2.26
CA LEU A 41 -20.69 33.34 -2.96
C LEU A 41 -22.11 33.94 -3.01
N SER A 42 -22.27 35.03 -3.72
CA SER A 42 -23.60 35.63 -3.99
C SER A 42 -23.57 36.24 -5.36
N ASN A 43 -23.76 35.44 -6.39
CA ASN A 43 -24.28 35.81 -7.70
C ASN A 43 -24.17 34.60 -8.62
N LEU A 44 -25.05 33.63 -8.41
CA LEU A 44 -25.47 32.71 -9.45
C LEU A 44 -26.80 33.26 -10.00
N PRO A 45 -26.88 33.62 -11.26
CA PRO A 45 -28.17 33.87 -11.89
C PRO A 45 -28.87 32.52 -12.10
N GLU A 46 -30.04 32.45 -11.53
CA GLU A 46 -31.07 31.50 -11.87
C GLU A 46 -31.64 31.95 -13.22
N GLU A 47 -31.38 31.23 -14.31
CA GLU A 47 -32.19 31.32 -15.50
C GLU A 47 -32.49 29.91 -16.02
N GLN A 48 -33.76 29.59 -15.84
CA GLN A 48 -34.48 28.59 -16.60
C GLN A 48 -34.50 28.96 -18.06
N GLU A 49 -34.17 28.04 -18.95
CA GLU A 49 -34.92 27.91 -20.21
C GLU A 49 -34.88 26.45 -20.69
N THR A 50 -36.08 25.92 -20.71
CA THR A 50 -36.50 24.73 -21.41
C THR A 50 -36.34 24.93 -22.92
N VAL A 51 -35.52 24.12 -23.57
CA VAL A 51 -35.66 23.87 -25.00
C VAL A 51 -35.62 22.38 -25.26
N SER A 52 -36.80 21.84 -25.45
CA SER A 52 -37.05 20.61 -26.14
C SER A 52 -36.76 20.85 -27.62
N VAL A 53 -35.91 20.03 -28.25
CA VAL A 53 -36.07 19.52 -29.63
C VAL A 53 -34.97 18.49 -29.96
N GLY A 54 -35.38 17.31 -30.45
CA GLY A 54 -34.68 16.63 -31.53
C GLY A 54 -33.92 15.36 -31.18
N THR A 55 -34.64 14.28 -31.24
CA THR A 55 -34.23 12.96 -31.65
C THR A 55 -32.96 12.95 -32.50
N THR A 56 -31.87 12.38 -32.02
CA THR A 56 -30.97 11.57 -32.84
C THR A 56 -30.07 10.68 -31.96
N ALA A 57 -30.13 9.40 -32.26
CA ALA A 57 -29.12 8.38 -32.00
C ALA A 57 -28.64 8.21 -30.53
N ALA A 58 -29.27 7.28 -29.87
CA ALA A 58 -28.69 6.56 -28.76
C ALA A 58 -27.32 6.01 -29.21
N VAL A 59 -26.27 6.75 -28.89
CA VAL A 59 -24.96 6.15 -28.70
C VAL A 59 -25.06 5.42 -27.37
N THR A 60 -25.50 4.20 -27.41
CA THR A 60 -25.19 3.24 -26.37
C THR A 60 -23.66 3.12 -26.36
N THR A 61 -23.01 3.99 -25.60
CA THR A 61 -21.73 3.65 -25.03
C THR A 61 -21.99 2.48 -24.09
N SER A 62 -22.02 1.29 -24.67
CA SER A 62 -21.68 0.11 -23.93
C SER A 62 -20.25 0.36 -23.46
N GLU A 63 -20.12 0.90 -22.24
CA GLU A 63 -18.95 0.68 -21.40
C GLU A 63 -18.85 -0.81 -21.16
N THR A 64 -18.53 -1.52 -22.22
CA THR A 64 -17.80 -2.76 -22.10
C THR A 64 -16.44 -2.27 -21.64
N GLU A 65 -16.22 -2.22 -20.32
CA GLU A 65 -14.90 -2.34 -19.75
C GLU A 65 -14.33 -3.65 -20.28
N ARG A 66 -13.82 -3.62 -21.50
CA ARG A 66 -12.79 -4.55 -21.91
C ARG A 66 -11.61 -4.18 -21.04
N SER A 67 -11.50 -4.84 -19.91
CA SER A 67 -10.22 -5.01 -19.27
C SER A 67 -9.37 -5.73 -20.31
N GLU A 68 -8.68 -4.96 -21.16
CA GLU A 68 -7.78 -5.52 -22.14
C GLU A 68 -6.77 -6.33 -21.35
N SER A 69 -6.80 -7.64 -21.56
CA SER A 69 -5.84 -8.55 -20.94
C SER A 69 -4.44 -8.07 -21.31
N LEU A 70 -3.63 -7.78 -20.31
CA LEU A 70 -2.24 -7.40 -20.54
C LEU A 70 -1.37 -8.62 -20.87
N LEU A 71 -1.77 -9.79 -20.33
CA LEU A 71 -1.01 -11.02 -20.57
C LEU A 71 -1.22 -11.55 -21.99
N PRO A 72 -0.13 -12.02 -22.65
CA PRO A 72 -0.22 -12.66 -23.95
C PRO A 72 -1.01 -13.98 -23.86
N ASP A 73 -1.66 -14.36 -24.97
CA ASP A 73 -2.30 -15.67 -25.08
C ASP A 73 -1.22 -16.76 -25.32
N LYS A 74 -0.60 -17.16 -24.22
CA LYS A 74 0.54 -18.08 -24.18
C LYS A 74 0.47 -18.98 -22.95
N PRO A 75 1.26 -20.05 -22.90
CA PRO A 75 1.33 -20.92 -21.72
C PRO A 75 1.68 -20.15 -20.43
N PRO A 76 1.23 -20.61 -19.25
CA PRO A 76 1.42 -19.92 -17.97
C PRO A 76 2.86 -19.51 -17.68
N LYS A 77 3.83 -20.34 -18.04
CA LYS A 77 5.25 -20.00 -17.83
C LYS A 77 5.66 -18.75 -18.62
N GLU A 78 5.23 -18.64 -19.88
CA GLU A 78 5.55 -17.48 -20.71
C GLU A 78 4.80 -16.22 -20.26
N GLN A 79 3.56 -16.37 -19.78
CA GLN A 79 2.80 -15.28 -19.16
C GLN A 79 3.50 -14.76 -17.90
N TYR A 80 4.01 -15.68 -17.07
CA TYR A 80 4.78 -15.33 -15.89
C TYR A 80 6.08 -14.60 -16.25
N ASP A 81 6.84 -15.14 -17.19
CA ASP A 81 8.09 -14.55 -17.67
C ASP A 81 7.85 -13.14 -18.24
N PHE A 82 6.74 -12.95 -18.96
CA PHE A 82 6.30 -11.64 -19.45
C PHE A 82 6.01 -10.68 -18.31
N ALA A 83 5.22 -11.08 -17.30
CA ALA A 83 4.94 -10.24 -16.15
C ALA A 83 6.21 -9.85 -15.37
N ILE A 84 7.15 -10.80 -15.21
CA ILE A 84 8.44 -10.54 -14.55
C ILE A 84 9.34 -9.62 -15.36
N SER A 85 9.19 -9.55 -16.69
CA SER A 85 9.99 -8.65 -17.49
C SER A 85 9.80 -7.18 -17.13
N PHE A 86 8.61 -6.77 -16.71
CA PHE A 86 8.34 -5.43 -16.23
C PHE A 86 9.07 -5.12 -14.91
N MET A 87 9.18 -6.11 -14.00
CA MET A 87 9.99 -5.97 -12.79
C MET A 87 11.46 -5.67 -13.11
N LYS A 88 12.00 -6.33 -14.12
CA LYS A 88 13.41 -6.19 -14.54
C LYS A 88 13.73 -4.82 -15.12
N ILE A 89 12.78 -4.20 -15.81
CA ILE A 89 12.95 -2.86 -16.39
C ILE A 89 12.53 -1.74 -15.42
N GLY A 90 12.01 -2.09 -14.25
CA GLY A 90 11.59 -1.12 -13.23
C GLY A 90 10.19 -0.54 -13.42
N ASP A 91 9.40 -1.08 -14.34
CA ASP A 91 7.99 -0.70 -14.54
C ASP A 91 7.11 -1.50 -13.56
N TYR A 92 7.12 -1.06 -12.30
CA TYR A 92 6.45 -1.76 -11.21
C TYR A 92 4.92 -1.66 -11.27
N GLU A 93 4.38 -0.63 -11.89
CA GLU A 93 2.94 -0.46 -12.06
C GLU A 93 2.40 -1.48 -13.08
N THR A 94 3.03 -1.54 -14.25
CA THR A 94 2.65 -2.55 -15.26
C THR A 94 2.90 -3.98 -14.75
N ALA A 95 3.99 -4.20 -14.00
CA ALA A 95 4.26 -5.48 -13.35
C ALA A 95 3.15 -5.89 -12.38
N GLU A 96 2.63 -4.94 -11.59
CA GLU A 96 1.50 -5.18 -10.68
C GLU A 96 0.30 -5.72 -11.42
N PHE A 97 -0.14 -5.03 -12.49
CA PHE A 97 -1.30 -5.46 -13.27
C PHE A 97 -1.09 -6.83 -13.91
N ALA A 98 0.08 -7.05 -14.54
CA ALA A 98 0.40 -8.32 -15.18
C ALA A 98 0.46 -9.48 -14.18
N LEU A 99 1.08 -9.29 -13.02
CA LEU A 99 1.17 -10.31 -11.97
C LEU A 99 -0.20 -10.60 -11.35
N LYS A 100 -1.01 -9.57 -11.08
CA LYS A 100 -2.37 -9.72 -10.59
C LYS A 100 -3.23 -10.53 -11.55
N GLU A 101 -3.15 -10.23 -12.83
CA GLU A 101 -3.87 -10.96 -13.87
C GLU A 101 -3.39 -12.42 -13.95
N PHE A 102 -2.07 -12.64 -13.90
CA PHE A 102 -1.48 -13.98 -13.90
C PHE A 102 -2.00 -14.83 -12.73
N ILE A 103 -1.99 -14.28 -11.52
CA ILE A 103 -2.47 -14.95 -10.31
C ILE A 103 -3.96 -15.30 -10.46
N ALA A 104 -4.77 -14.37 -10.99
CA ALA A 104 -6.19 -14.58 -11.17
C ALA A 104 -6.51 -15.71 -12.17
N LYS A 105 -5.75 -15.78 -13.28
CA LYS A 105 -5.94 -16.78 -14.34
C LYS A 105 -5.32 -18.14 -13.99
N ASN A 106 -4.26 -18.17 -13.20
CA ASN A 106 -3.44 -19.37 -12.99
C ASN A 106 -3.30 -19.70 -11.48
N LYS A 107 -4.40 -19.66 -10.72
CA LYS A 107 -4.40 -19.83 -9.25
C LYS A 107 -3.73 -21.12 -8.78
N ASP A 108 -3.94 -22.21 -9.51
CA ASP A 108 -3.46 -23.55 -9.13
C ASP A 108 -2.11 -23.90 -9.79
N HIS A 109 -1.50 -22.98 -10.50
CA HIS A 109 -0.23 -23.21 -11.17
C HIS A 109 0.94 -23.07 -10.18
N ASP A 110 2.00 -23.89 -10.35
CA ASP A 110 3.19 -23.89 -9.47
C ASP A 110 3.85 -22.52 -9.33
N LEU A 111 3.72 -21.66 -10.34
CA LEU A 111 4.27 -20.31 -10.35
C LEU A 111 3.37 -19.27 -9.66
N ALA A 112 2.13 -19.62 -9.27
CA ALA A 112 1.20 -18.66 -8.66
C ALA A 112 1.75 -18.08 -7.36
N GLY A 113 2.33 -18.94 -6.49
CA GLY A 113 2.97 -18.47 -5.27
C GLY A 113 4.22 -17.60 -5.51
N ASN A 114 4.97 -17.85 -6.59
CA ASN A 114 6.07 -16.98 -6.99
C ASN A 114 5.56 -15.63 -7.52
N ALA A 115 4.49 -15.65 -8.32
CA ALA A 115 3.86 -14.42 -8.82
C ALA A 115 3.32 -13.58 -7.68
N GLN A 116 2.71 -14.20 -6.67
CA GLN A 116 2.20 -13.50 -5.48
C GLN A 116 3.32 -12.81 -4.68
N TYR A 117 4.48 -13.46 -4.56
CA TYR A 117 5.65 -12.83 -3.94
C TYR A 117 6.09 -11.56 -4.70
N TRP A 118 6.23 -11.67 -6.03
CA TRP A 118 6.64 -10.53 -6.85
C TRP A 118 5.57 -9.42 -6.89
N TYR A 119 4.30 -9.79 -6.83
CA TYR A 119 3.20 -8.84 -6.67
C TYR A 119 3.36 -8.01 -5.39
N GLY A 120 3.72 -8.64 -4.27
CA GLY A 120 4.08 -7.93 -3.03
C GLY A 120 5.30 -7.00 -3.19
N GLU A 121 6.33 -7.45 -3.94
CA GLU A 121 7.52 -6.63 -4.19
C GLU A 121 7.21 -5.37 -5.04
N THR A 122 6.23 -5.40 -5.96
CA THR A 122 5.81 -4.20 -6.71
C THR A 122 5.35 -3.08 -5.79
N PHE A 123 4.58 -3.41 -4.76
CA PHE A 123 4.12 -2.47 -3.75
C PHE A 123 5.25 -2.02 -2.84
N ARG A 124 6.04 -2.96 -2.33
CA ARG A 124 7.12 -2.65 -1.38
C ARG A 124 8.13 -1.68 -1.97
N ILE A 125 8.54 -1.87 -3.23
CA ILE A 125 9.50 -1.00 -3.91
C ILE A 125 8.93 0.41 -4.08
N ARG A 126 7.63 0.56 -4.31
CA ARG A 126 6.92 1.84 -4.35
C ARG A 126 6.56 2.39 -2.97
N GLN A 127 7.02 1.74 -1.90
CA GLN A 127 6.75 2.12 -0.49
C GLN A 127 5.27 2.06 -0.08
N LEU A 128 4.45 1.32 -0.83
CA LEU A 128 3.05 1.04 -0.51
C LEU A 128 3.01 -0.14 0.47
N TYR A 129 3.48 0.09 1.69
CA TYR A 129 3.74 -0.98 2.66
C TYR A 129 2.48 -1.72 3.11
N SER A 130 1.32 -1.05 3.18
CA SER A 130 0.06 -1.68 3.54
C SER A 130 -0.36 -2.73 2.51
N ASP A 131 -0.29 -2.36 1.22
CA ASP A 131 -0.63 -3.27 0.12
C ASP A 131 0.39 -4.39 0.00
N ALA A 132 1.67 -4.08 0.21
CA ALA A 132 2.74 -5.08 0.24
C ALA A 132 2.51 -6.12 1.35
N ALA A 133 2.15 -5.68 2.57
CA ALA A 133 1.87 -6.59 3.68
C ALA A 133 0.71 -7.54 3.36
N THR A 134 -0.38 -7.00 2.79
CA THR A 134 -1.53 -7.80 2.35
C THR A 134 -1.11 -8.83 1.31
N ALA A 135 -0.37 -8.41 0.29
CA ALA A 135 0.08 -9.31 -0.79
C ALA A 135 0.99 -10.44 -0.28
N TYR A 136 1.91 -10.16 0.65
CA TYR A 136 2.76 -11.19 1.26
C TYR A 136 1.98 -12.14 2.17
N LEU A 137 1.00 -11.62 2.94
CA LEU A 137 0.14 -12.44 3.77
C LEU A 137 -0.66 -13.42 2.90
N ASP A 138 -1.26 -12.95 1.81
CA ASP A 138 -1.96 -13.78 0.84
C ASP A 138 -1.04 -14.84 0.23
N GLY A 139 0.20 -14.47 -0.07
CA GLY A 139 1.21 -15.39 -0.60
C GLY A 139 1.56 -16.51 0.38
N TYR A 140 1.68 -16.19 1.66
CA TYR A 140 1.93 -17.18 2.69
C TYR A 140 0.74 -18.09 2.96
N GLN A 141 -0.48 -17.53 3.02
CA GLN A 141 -1.69 -18.26 3.35
C GLN A 141 -2.21 -19.11 2.20
N ASN A 142 -2.24 -18.56 0.99
CA ASN A 142 -2.84 -19.23 -0.17
C ASN A 142 -1.88 -20.19 -0.86
N TYR A 143 -0.56 -19.97 -0.72
CA TYR A 143 0.48 -20.78 -1.37
C TYR A 143 1.52 -21.35 -0.38
N PRO A 144 1.08 -22.06 0.67
CA PRO A 144 2.00 -22.54 1.74
C PRO A 144 3.03 -23.53 1.26
N LYS A 145 2.79 -24.21 0.13
CA LYS A 145 3.72 -25.16 -0.49
C LYS A 145 4.65 -24.52 -1.52
N SER A 146 4.47 -23.24 -1.81
CA SER A 146 5.36 -22.52 -2.72
C SER A 146 6.76 -22.38 -2.13
N LYS A 147 7.78 -22.43 -2.98
CA LYS A 147 9.16 -22.12 -2.60
C LYS A 147 9.31 -20.70 -2.04
N LYS A 148 8.36 -19.80 -2.35
CA LYS A 148 8.31 -18.42 -1.87
C LYS A 148 7.51 -18.22 -0.60
N ALA A 149 6.91 -19.25 -0.02
CA ALA A 149 6.16 -19.13 1.24
C ALA A 149 7.03 -18.59 2.41
N PRO A 150 8.26 -19.10 2.66
CA PRO A 150 9.13 -18.52 3.68
C PRO A 150 9.52 -17.07 3.40
N ASP A 151 9.79 -16.75 2.13
CA ASP A 151 10.12 -15.39 1.71
C ASP A 151 8.95 -14.42 1.94
N ASN A 152 7.72 -14.85 1.65
CA ASN A 152 6.51 -14.07 1.92
C ASN A 152 6.37 -13.77 3.41
N LEU A 153 6.56 -14.76 4.29
CA LEU A 153 6.49 -14.56 5.73
C LEU A 153 7.56 -13.58 6.23
N LEU A 154 8.79 -13.74 5.77
CA LEU A 154 9.90 -12.84 6.11
C LEU A 154 9.60 -11.39 5.64
N LYS A 155 9.15 -11.25 4.41
CA LYS A 155 8.84 -9.92 3.84
C LYS A 155 7.64 -9.28 4.53
N LEU A 156 6.64 -10.06 4.92
CA LEU A 156 5.53 -9.59 5.75
C LEU A 156 6.07 -9.00 7.06
N GLY A 157 6.90 -9.73 7.80
CA GLY A 157 7.49 -9.25 9.05
C GLY A 157 8.28 -7.94 8.87
N ILE A 158 9.14 -7.86 7.85
CA ILE A 158 9.89 -6.64 7.52
C ILE A 158 8.95 -5.47 7.20
N THR A 159 7.90 -5.73 6.42
CA THR A 159 6.94 -4.70 6.02
C THR A 159 6.11 -4.20 7.20
N MET A 160 5.73 -5.08 8.13
CA MET A 160 5.05 -4.70 9.37
C MET A 160 5.93 -3.78 10.23
N VAL A 161 7.22 -4.06 10.32
CA VAL A 161 8.17 -3.16 11.02
C VAL A 161 8.24 -1.80 10.34
N GLN A 162 8.22 -1.74 9.01
CA GLN A 162 8.21 -0.49 8.24
C GLN A 162 6.93 0.32 8.45
N LEU A 163 5.79 -0.35 8.65
CA LEU A 163 4.52 0.27 9.02
C LEU A 163 4.48 0.79 10.46
N GLY A 164 5.50 0.50 11.27
CA GLY A 164 5.53 0.84 12.70
C GLY A 164 4.95 -0.24 13.61
N GLU A 165 4.47 -1.35 13.06
CA GLU A 165 3.90 -2.50 13.79
C GLU A 165 5.00 -3.46 14.27
N LYS A 166 5.99 -2.93 15.02
CA LYS A 166 7.18 -3.69 15.42
C LYS A 166 6.85 -4.96 16.17
N ASP A 167 5.88 -4.90 17.09
CA ASP A 167 5.49 -6.05 17.93
C ASP A 167 4.90 -7.20 17.11
N GLN A 168 4.25 -6.89 16.00
CA GLN A 168 3.70 -7.89 15.07
C GLN A 168 4.75 -8.38 14.08
N GLY A 169 5.62 -7.49 13.61
CA GLY A 169 6.67 -7.83 12.64
C GLY A 169 7.78 -8.73 13.20
N CYS A 170 7.95 -8.74 14.53
CA CYS A 170 9.00 -9.53 15.23
C CYS A 170 8.49 -10.85 15.84
N LYS A 171 7.22 -11.21 15.67
CA LYS A 171 6.66 -12.51 16.09
C LYS A 171 6.90 -13.57 15.05
#